data_626ce4643a4062b6b085954e20a431e8
#
_entry.id   626ce4643a4062b6b085954e20a431e8
#
_cell.length_a   1.000
_cell.length_b   1.000
_cell.length_c   1.000
_cell.angle_alpha   90.00
_cell.angle_beta   90.00
_cell.angle_gamma   90.00
#
_symmetry.space_group_name_H-M   'P 1'
#
loop_
_entity.id
_entity.type
_entity.pdbx_description
1 polymer ?
#
loop_
_entity_poly.entity_id
_entity_poly.type
_entity_poly.pdbx_seq_one_letter_code
_entity_poly.pdbx_strand_id
1 'polypeptide(L)'
;MILKKIKILRNKFKQYDIDGYIIPKNDEYFSEYAKNDRLKNISNFSGSAGIAIILKKNNYLFVDGRYTIQAHQESVENFKIIEIHKKLPHNIIKNCNLGYDPKLFTSKNLKNYFLNNNLISINDNLIDQIFKFKEKKTKPFYSLEKRVVGETHQSKISKISSFLSSNNADYLFVSAPENVAWLLNIRGYDNPNSPIPNARLIIDKNKNLFLITQKNNVKKIIKERKINKNQIIDIKDISKLINKLKGRNFIIDNKTCSIFYENIIKLKFKILDKDDPIYKLKSIKNSYEINHMIEAHKKDGLALTRFIYWIKNINKKIITEVYAQNKLEKFRKLSKDYLYPSFNTIAGAGSNGAIVHYRATAKTTKKINAKDILLVDSGGQYNYGTTDVTRTICFSSQKQSIKNIYTNVLKGHIAVALTNLSKDDTGKKIDIRARKFLKKKNLDYAHGTGHGVGFFLNVHEGPQSISKYNTIEIKKGMILSNEPGYYKKNHFGIRIENLIYVKQLKNKLFFENFTLAPIEKDLINYKLLNKIEKNYLFKYHLNIYSEYSASLNKNQRKWLASLI
;
A
#
# COMPACT_ATOMS: atom_id res chain seq x y z
N MET A 1 17.53 12.85 -22.56
CA MET A 1 17.64 11.38 -22.33
C MET A 1 16.30 10.65 -22.55
N ILE A 2 15.17 11.13 -22.01
CA ILE A 2 13.83 10.51 -22.19
C ILE A 2 13.37 10.48 -23.65
N LEU A 3 13.47 11.60 -24.38
CA LEU A 3 13.10 11.65 -25.80
C LEU A 3 13.80 10.62 -26.67
N LYS A 4 15.11 10.34 -26.41
CA LYS A 4 15.84 9.28 -27.11
C LYS A 4 15.21 7.89 -26.88
N LYS A 5 14.80 7.61 -25.65
CA LYS A 5 14.14 6.36 -25.28
C LYS A 5 12.76 6.22 -25.94
N ILE A 6 11.97 7.29 -25.94
CA ILE A 6 10.67 7.35 -26.64
C ILE A 6 10.85 7.13 -28.14
N LYS A 7 11.88 7.72 -28.76
CA LYS A 7 12.19 7.50 -30.20
C LYS A 7 12.52 6.03 -30.48
N ILE A 8 13.34 5.38 -29.64
CA ILE A 8 13.65 3.94 -29.78
C ILE A 8 12.39 3.09 -29.67
N LEU A 9 11.50 3.39 -28.71
CA LEU A 9 10.21 2.68 -28.56
C LEU A 9 9.34 2.83 -29.82
N ARG A 10 9.20 4.06 -30.33
CA ARG A 10 8.41 4.34 -31.54
C ARG A 10 8.90 3.59 -32.78
N ASN A 11 10.21 3.41 -32.92
CA ASN A 11 10.78 2.64 -34.04
C ASN A 11 10.31 1.18 -34.07
N LYS A 12 9.85 0.64 -32.94
CA LYS A 12 9.28 -0.72 -32.86
C LYS A 12 7.82 -0.80 -33.26
N PHE A 13 7.10 0.32 -33.33
CA PHE A 13 5.65 0.33 -33.59
C PHE A 13 5.28 -0.30 -34.93
N LYS A 14 6.08 -0.06 -35.98
CA LYS A 14 5.85 -0.64 -37.32
C LYS A 14 5.93 -2.18 -37.28
N GLN A 15 6.86 -2.74 -36.51
CA GLN A 15 7.05 -4.20 -36.39
C GLN A 15 5.82 -4.92 -35.84
N TYR A 16 5.05 -4.24 -34.96
CA TYR A 16 3.90 -4.81 -34.25
C TYR A 16 2.57 -4.26 -34.76
N ASP A 17 2.58 -3.46 -35.82
CA ASP A 17 1.39 -2.76 -36.38
C ASP A 17 0.57 -2.03 -35.30
N ILE A 18 1.25 -1.22 -34.47
CA ILE A 18 0.64 -0.45 -33.42
C ILE A 18 0.80 1.06 -33.61
N ASP A 19 -0.18 1.81 -33.13
CA ASP A 19 -0.15 3.28 -33.08
C ASP A 19 0.41 3.81 -31.78
N GLY A 20 0.48 2.97 -30.74
CA GLY A 20 1.01 3.31 -29.43
C GLY A 20 1.24 2.11 -28.54
N TYR A 21 1.94 2.35 -27.42
CA TYR A 21 2.24 1.32 -26.41
C TYR A 21 1.87 1.80 -25.01
N ILE A 22 1.25 0.90 -24.23
CA ILE A 22 0.76 1.17 -22.87
C ILE A 22 1.75 0.63 -21.85
N ILE A 23 2.18 1.48 -20.91
CA ILE A 23 3.18 1.15 -19.90
C ILE A 23 2.60 1.46 -18.50
N PRO A 24 2.20 0.44 -17.73
CA PRO A 24 1.73 0.63 -16.36
C PRO A 24 2.90 0.71 -15.37
N LYS A 25 2.59 1.11 -14.14
CA LYS A 25 3.56 1.16 -13.04
C LYS A 25 3.91 -0.22 -12.47
N ASN A 26 2.95 -1.12 -12.42
CA ASN A 26 3.10 -2.43 -11.79
C ASN A 26 4.04 -3.38 -12.56
N ASP A 27 4.48 -4.42 -11.88
CA ASP A 27 5.15 -5.59 -12.44
C ASP A 27 4.15 -6.75 -12.72
N GLU A 28 4.69 -7.92 -13.08
CA GLU A 28 3.91 -9.13 -13.40
C GLU A 28 3.15 -9.71 -12.19
N TYR A 29 3.45 -9.24 -10.98
CA TYR A 29 2.78 -9.60 -9.73
C TYR A 29 1.86 -8.50 -9.21
N PHE A 30 1.67 -7.43 -9.98
CA PHE A 30 0.92 -6.23 -9.59
C PHE A 30 1.45 -5.59 -8.31
N SER A 31 2.76 -5.70 -8.05
CA SER A 31 3.40 -5.13 -6.88
C SER A 31 3.36 -3.61 -6.92
N GLU A 32 2.97 -2.98 -5.82
CA GLU A 32 2.97 -1.51 -5.69
C GLU A 32 4.39 -0.91 -5.86
N TYR A 33 5.39 -1.63 -5.36
CA TYR A 33 6.80 -1.23 -5.40
C TYR A 33 7.59 -2.16 -6.32
N ALA A 34 7.24 -2.15 -7.62
CA ALA A 34 7.89 -2.97 -8.63
C ALA A 34 9.41 -2.74 -8.67
N LYS A 35 10.19 -3.84 -8.69
CA LYS A 35 11.66 -3.77 -8.79
C LYS A 35 12.11 -3.16 -10.12
N ASN A 36 11.45 -3.54 -11.22
CA ASN A 36 11.70 -3.07 -12.57
C ASN A 36 10.70 -1.96 -12.91
N ASP A 37 11.04 -0.74 -12.55
CA ASP A 37 10.15 0.42 -12.74
C ASP A 37 10.18 0.89 -14.20
N ARG A 38 9.41 0.19 -15.05
CA ARG A 38 9.29 0.47 -16.48
C ARG A 38 8.76 1.88 -16.74
N LEU A 39 7.76 2.29 -15.97
CA LEU A 39 7.15 3.62 -16.08
C LEU A 39 8.16 4.72 -15.79
N LYS A 40 8.90 4.64 -14.70
CA LYS A 40 9.94 5.62 -14.34
C LYS A 40 11.04 5.69 -15.40
N ASN A 41 11.45 4.55 -15.94
CA ASN A 41 12.52 4.51 -16.93
C ASN A 41 12.18 5.22 -18.22
N ILE A 42 10.92 5.25 -18.64
CA ILE A 42 10.44 5.90 -19.87
C ILE A 42 9.92 7.31 -19.66
N SER A 43 9.44 7.65 -18.45
CA SER A 43 8.78 8.93 -18.18
C SER A 43 9.48 9.83 -17.16
N ASN A 44 10.45 9.33 -16.39
CA ASN A 44 11.01 9.89 -15.14
C ASN A 44 10.03 9.88 -13.95
N PHE A 45 8.76 9.60 -14.15
CA PHE A 45 7.77 9.61 -13.07
C PHE A 45 8.07 8.54 -12.02
N SER A 46 8.31 8.96 -10.79
CA SER A 46 8.71 8.09 -9.67
C SER A 46 7.58 7.72 -8.70
N GLY A 47 6.35 8.19 -8.94
CA GLY A 47 5.17 7.84 -8.14
C GLY A 47 4.85 6.33 -8.18
N SER A 48 4.10 5.80 -7.21
CA SER A 48 3.82 4.36 -7.12
C SER A 48 2.60 3.90 -7.94
N ALA A 49 1.82 4.82 -8.52
CA ALA A 49 0.69 4.49 -9.39
C ALA A 49 0.63 5.44 -10.61
N GLY A 50 0.40 4.87 -11.79
CA GLY A 50 0.28 5.62 -13.04
C GLY A 50 0.39 4.74 -14.27
N ILE A 51 -0.02 5.29 -15.43
CA ILE A 51 0.04 4.62 -16.73
C ILE A 51 0.55 5.64 -17.76
N ALA A 52 1.62 5.33 -18.45
CA ALA A 52 2.04 6.08 -19.64
C ALA A 52 1.48 5.44 -20.90
N ILE A 53 1.09 6.29 -21.85
CA ILE A 53 0.69 5.88 -23.20
C ILE A 53 1.52 6.71 -24.17
N ILE A 54 2.35 6.03 -24.95
CA ILE A 54 3.21 6.66 -25.94
C ILE A 54 2.62 6.34 -27.31
N LEU A 55 2.13 7.37 -27.99
CA LEU A 55 1.62 7.30 -29.37
C LEU A 55 2.70 7.73 -30.37
N LYS A 56 2.43 7.57 -31.67
CA LYS A 56 3.34 8.02 -32.74
C LYS A 56 3.75 9.50 -32.60
N LYS A 57 2.84 10.38 -32.17
CA LYS A 57 3.11 11.83 -32.02
C LYS A 57 3.04 12.34 -30.59
N ASN A 58 2.17 11.83 -29.74
CA ASN A 58 1.89 12.33 -28.39
C ASN A 58 2.28 11.34 -27.31
N ASN A 59 2.59 11.85 -26.11
CA ASN A 59 2.82 11.04 -24.92
C ASN A 59 1.89 11.51 -23.80
N TYR A 60 1.22 10.58 -23.14
CA TYR A 60 0.30 10.85 -22.04
C TYR A 60 0.76 10.12 -20.80
N LEU A 61 0.65 10.78 -19.64
CA LEU A 61 0.86 10.16 -18.33
C LEU A 61 -0.40 10.37 -17.49
N PHE A 62 -1.11 9.28 -17.25
CA PHE A 62 -2.31 9.23 -16.41
C PHE A 62 -1.90 8.91 -14.97
N VAL A 63 -2.30 9.76 -14.02
CA VAL A 63 -2.03 9.60 -12.60
C VAL A 63 -3.29 9.88 -11.78
N ASP A 64 -3.37 9.35 -10.56
CA ASP A 64 -4.44 9.76 -9.63
C ASP A 64 -4.09 11.07 -8.91
N GLY A 65 -5.06 11.62 -8.15
CA GLY A 65 -4.93 12.94 -7.53
C GLY A 65 -3.79 13.07 -6.52
N ARG A 66 -3.27 11.96 -5.99
CA ARG A 66 -2.10 11.94 -5.07
C ARG A 66 -0.80 12.33 -5.78
N TYR A 67 -0.71 12.09 -7.08
CA TYR A 67 0.52 12.22 -7.88
C TYR A 67 0.50 13.38 -8.86
N THR A 68 -0.58 14.15 -8.97
CA THR A 68 -0.70 15.24 -9.98
C THR A 68 0.45 16.23 -9.89
N ILE A 69 0.78 16.70 -8.68
CA ILE A 69 1.87 17.66 -8.48
C ILE A 69 3.23 17.04 -8.85
N GLN A 70 3.48 15.82 -8.41
CA GLN A 70 4.73 15.11 -8.67
C GLN A 70 4.93 14.83 -10.16
N ALA A 71 3.87 14.38 -10.86
CA ALA A 71 3.94 14.11 -12.30
C ALA A 71 4.26 15.36 -13.10
N HIS A 72 3.70 16.51 -12.73
CA HIS A 72 4.06 17.79 -13.35
C HIS A 72 5.53 18.17 -13.10
N GLN A 73 6.05 17.95 -11.89
CA GLN A 73 7.45 18.26 -11.59
C GLN A 73 8.45 17.34 -12.31
N GLU A 74 8.10 16.06 -12.51
CA GLU A 74 9.04 15.06 -12.99
C GLU A 74 8.93 14.78 -14.51
N SER A 75 7.76 15.03 -15.14
CA SER A 75 7.45 14.48 -16.47
C SER A 75 6.79 15.44 -17.46
N VAL A 76 6.40 16.66 -17.05
CA VAL A 76 5.63 17.59 -17.92
C VAL A 76 6.35 17.99 -19.21
N GLU A 77 7.67 18.01 -19.22
CA GLU A 77 8.44 18.34 -20.43
C GLU A 77 8.21 17.36 -21.60
N ASN A 78 7.89 16.09 -21.29
CA ASN A 78 7.80 15.03 -22.30
C ASN A 78 6.42 14.36 -22.34
N PHE A 79 5.53 14.65 -21.36
CA PHE A 79 4.22 14.01 -21.24
C PHE A 79 3.12 15.03 -20.93
N LYS A 80 1.95 14.84 -21.54
CA LYS A 80 0.71 15.48 -21.12
C LYS A 80 0.21 14.78 -19.87
N ILE A 81 0.19 15.48 -18.73
CA ILE A 81 -0.23 14.92 -17.43
C ILE A 81 -1.75 15.00 -17.31
N ILE A 82 -2.39 13.88 -16.99
CA ILE A 82 -3.84 13.75 -16.92
C ILE A 82 -4.22 13.07 -15.60
N GLU A 83 -5.15 13.66 -14.89
CA GLU A 83 -5.73 13.06 -13.69
C GLU A 83 -6.80 12.04 -14.10
N ILE A 84 -6.55 10.75 -13.83
CA ILE A 84 -7.36 9.64 -14.33
C ILE A 84 -8.81 9.67 -13.84
N HIS A 85 -9.07 10.22 -12.65
CA HIS A 85 -10.44 10.37 -12.14
C HIS A 85 -11.26 11.45 -12.84
N LYS A 86 -10.60 12.40 -13.52
CA LYS A 86 -11.26 13.45 -14.31
C LYS A 86 -11.46 13.00 -15.75
N LYS A 87 -10.51 12.26 -16.31
CA LYS A 87 -10.53 11.86 -17.71
C LYS A 87 -9.83 10.52 -17.90
N LEU A 88 -10.58 9.50 -18.30
CA LEU A 88 -10.05 8.18 -18.58
C LEU A 88 -9.29 8.15 -19.91
N PRO A 89 -8.36 7.18 -20.12
CA PRO A 89 -7.61 7.06 -21.37
C PRO A 89 -8.49 7.02 -22.62
N HIS A 90 -9.58 6.26 -22.62
CA HIS A 90 -10.50 6.16 -23.76
C HIS A 90 -11.26 7.46 -24.11
N ASN A 91 -11.29 8.44 -23.21
CA ASN A 91 -11.89 9.74 -23.52
C ASN A 91 -10.97 10.60 -24.42
N ILE A 92 -9.69 10.25 -24.52
CA ILE A 92 -8.66 11.02 -25.23
C ILE A 92 -8.11 10.23 -26.42
N ILE A 93 -7.91 8.93 -26.24
CA ILE A 93 -7.29 8.03 -27.22
C ILE A 93 -8.37 7.09 -27.73
N LYS A 94 -8.66 7.18 -29.03
CA LYS A 94 -9.73 6.42 -29.70
C LYS A 94 -9.24 5.92 -31.06
N ASN A 95 -9.78 4.78 -31.49
CA ASN A 95 -9.54 4.20 -32.81
C ASN A 95 -8.04 3.98 -33.11
N CYS A 96 -7.27 3.59 -32.08
CA CYS A 96 -5.86 3.30 -32.19
C CYS A 96 -5.59 1.81 -31.95
N ASN A 97 -4.58 1.27 -32.64
CA ASN A 97 -3.98 -0.01 -32.32
C ASN A 97 -2.99 0.19 -31.16
N LEU A 98 -3.36 -0.25 -29.95
CA LEU A 98 -2.53 -0.07 -28.75
C LEU A 98 -1.89 -1.39 -28.32
N GLY A 99 -0.56 -1.44 -28.40
CA GLY A 99 0.22 -2.57 -27.88
C GLY A 99 0.28 -2.55 -26.34
N TYR A 100 0.24 -3.73 -25.72
CA TYR A 100 0.37 -3.90 -24.28
C TYR A 100 1.00 -5.25 -23.92
N ASP A 101 1.65 -5.35 -22.74
CA ASP A 101 2.13 -6.61 -22.22
C ASP A 101 1.02 -7.31 -21.40
N PRO A 102 0.53 -8.50 -21.82
CA PRO A 102 -0.59 -9.19 -21.17
C PRO A 102 -0.28 -9.67 -19.76
N LYS A 103 0.98 -9.71 -19.34
CA LYS A 103 1.39 -10.05 -17.97
C LYS A 103 1.15 -8.90 -16.98
N LEU A 104 1.01 -7.65 -17.47
CA LEU A 104 0.93 -6.44 -16.66
C LEU A 104 -0.50 -5.88 -16.53
N PHE A 105 -1.48 -6.49 -17.17
CA PHE A 105 -2.87 -6.03 -17.17
C PHE A 105 -3.84 -7.15 -16.83
N THR A 106 -4.91 -6.79 -16.15
CA THR A 106 -6.09 -7.64 -16.02
C THR A 106 -7.11 -7.28 -17.10
N SER A 107 -7.96 -8.24 -17.49
CA SER A 107 -9.04 -8.02 -18.48
C SER A 107 -9.95 -6.87 -18.05
N LYS A 108 -10.24 -6.76 -16.76
CA LYS A 108 -11.06 -5.68 -16.20
C LYS A 108 -10.42 -4.30 -16.40
N ASN A 109 -9.12 -4.17 -16.12
CA ASN A 109 -8.43 -2.88 -16.26
C ASN A 109 -8.36 -2.43 -17.70
N LEU A 110 -8.05 -3.33 -18.64
CA LEU A 110 -8.01 -2.97 -20.06
C LEU A 110 -9.39 -2.56 -20.59
N LYS A 111 -10.43 -3.32 -20.28
CA LYS A 111 -11.80 -2.96 -20.69
C LYS A 111 -12.22 -1.59 -20.16
N ASN A 112 -11.91 -1.28 -18.91
CA ASN A 112 -12.33 -0.01 -18.30
C ASN A 112 -11.57 1.21 -18.85
N TYR A 113 -10.28 1.06 -19.18
CA TYR A 113 -9.45 2.21 -19.52
C TYR A 113 -9.32 2.45 -21.02
N PHE A 114 -9.50 1.43 -21.86
CA PHE A 114 -9.15 1.49 -23.28
C PHE A 114 -10.31 1.13 -24.23
N LEU A 115 -11.55 1.39 -23.81
CA LEU A 115 -12.73 1.27 -24.70
C LEU A 115 -12.47 2.02 -26.03
N ASN A 116 -13.02 1.50 -27.12
CA ASN A 116 -12.91 2.08 -28.48
C ASN A 116 -11.48 2.08 -29.06
N ASN A 117 -10.60 1.20 -28.58
CA ASN A 117 -9.28 0.97 -29.16
C ASN A 117 -9.11 -0.51 -29.47
N ASN A 118 -8.32 -0.83 -30.48
CA ASN A 118 -7.88 -2.19 -30.75
C ASN A 118 -6.66 -2.50 -29.88
N LEU A 119 -6.73 -3.58 -29.07
CA LEU A 119 -5.69 -3.93 -28.10
C LEU A 119 -4.87 -5.10 -28.60
N ILE A 120 -3.58 -4.87 -28.87
CA ILE A 120 -2.65 -5.85 -29.42
C ILE A 120 -1.73 -6.36 -28.31
N SER A 121 -1.87 -7.66 -28.02
CA SER A 121 -1.05 -8.34 -26.98
C SER A 121 0.37 -8.57 -27.51
N ILE A 122 1.38 -8.10 -26.76
CA ILE A 122 2.80 -8.25 -27.06
C ILE A 122 3.47 -8.92 -25.86
N ASN A 123 3.82 -10.20 -25.99
CA ASN A 123 4.37 -11.01 -24.90
C ASN A 123 5.78 -10.58 -24.49
N ASP A 124 6.57 -10.05 -25.42
CA ASP A 124 7.92 -9.54 -25.18
C ASP A 124 7.85 -8.03 -24.94
N ASN A 125 7.87 -7.64 -23.67
CA ASN A 125 7.70 -6.25 -23.24
C ASN A 125 8.67 -5.30 -23.97
N LEU A 126 8.13 -4.32 -24.70
CA LEU A 126 8.94 -3.41 -25.52
C LEU A 126 9.88 -2.54 -24.68
N ILE A 127 9.54 -2.26 -23.41
CA ILE A 127 10.40 -1.50 -22.50
C ILE A 127 11.59 -2.35 -22.06
N ASP A 128 11.40 -3.64 -21.80
CA ASP A 128 12.47 -4.56 -21.40
C ASP A 128 13.48 -4.79 -22.54
N GLN A 129 13.04 -4.66 -23.80
CA GLN A 129 13.94 -4.68 -24.95
C GLN A 129 14.83 -3.43 -25.07
N ILE A 130 14.39 -2.30 -24.49
CA ILE A 130 15.14 -1.03 -24.48
C ILE A 130 16.04 -0.91 -23.26
N PHE A 131 15.57 -1.44 -22.11
CA PHE A 131 16.26 -1.38 -20.83
C PHE A 131 16.62 -2.78 -20.34
N LYS A 132 17.90 -3.07 -20.18
CA LYS A 132 18.35 -4.28 -19.50
C LYS A 132 18.21 -4.09 -17.98
N PHE A 133 17.21 -4.66 -17.38
CA PHE A 133 17.09 -4.71 -15.93
C PHE A 133 18.06 -5.74 -15.35
N LYS A 134 18.78 -5.36 -14.28
CA LYS A 134 19.69 -6.29 -13.61
C LYS A 134 18.89 -7.35 -12.86
N GLU A 135 19.13 -8.61 -13.15
CA GLU A 135 18.62 -9.71 -12.32
C GLU A 135 19.21 -9.61 -10.92
N LYS A 136 18.33 -9.60 -9.92
CA LYS A 136 18.76 -9.65 -8.52
C LYS A 136 18.72 -11.09 -8.04
N LYS A 137 19.75 -11.50 -7.30
CA LYS A 137 19.75 -12.79 -6.59
C LYS A 137 18.52 -12.86 -5.70
N THR A 138 17.72 -13.91 -5.86
CA THR A 138 16.54 -14.18 -5.03
C THR A 138 16.98 -14.83 -3.72
N LYS A 139 16.23 -14.55 -2.64
CA LYS A 139 16.44 -15.21 -1.35
C LYS A 139 15.36 -16.29 -1.15
N PRO A 140 15.67 -17.40 -0.43
CA PRO A 140 14.71 -18.44 -0.16
C PRO A 140 13.47 -17.93 0.60
N PHE A 141 12.30 -18.47 0.27
CA PHE A 141 11.08 -18.31 1.07
C PHE A 141 11.25 -19.02 2.41
N TYR A 142 10.55 -18.53 3.43
CA TYR A 142 10.55 -19.09 4.77
C TYR A 142 9.14 -19.18 5.34
N SER A 143 8.93 -20.14 6.26
CA SER A 143 7.65 -20.35 6.93
C SER A 143 7.51 -19.51 8.18
N LEU A 144 6.26 -19.19 8.53
CA LEU A 144 5.87 -18.72 9.84
C LEU A 144 5.30 -19.88 10.66
N GLU A 145 5.68 -19.95 11.94
CA GLU A 145 5.23 -20.97 12.88
C GLU A 145 3.78 -20.71 13.33
N LYS A 146 3.08 -21.77 13.77
CA LYS A 146 1.70 -21.68 14.28
C LYS A 146 1.56 -20.66 15.42
N ARG A 147 2.55 -20.58 16.33
CA ARG A 147 2.55 -19.61 17.43
C ARG A 147 2.57 -18.14 16.97
N VAL A 148 2.98 -17.87 15.72
CA VAL A 148 2.99 -16.54 15.12
C VAL A 148 1.69 -16.24 14.39
N VAL A 149 1.18 -17.20 13.61
CA VAL A 149 0.03 -16.99 12.71
C VAL A 149 -1.30 -17.46 13.29
N GLY A 150 -1.29 -18.22 14.40
CA GLY A 150 -2.48 -18.74 15.08
C GLY A 150 -3.23 -19.84 14.34
N GLU A 151 -3.22 -19.86 13.02
CA GLU A 151 -3.94 -20.83 12.18
C GLU A 151 -2.97 -21.56 11.22
N THR A 152 -3.13 -22.88 11.10
CA THR A 152 -2.30 -23.68 10.19
C THR A 152 -2.69 -23.47 8.73
N HIS A 153 -1.74 -23.67 7.81
CA HIS A 153 -2.03 -23.58 6.37
C HIS A 153 -3.03 -24.68 5.92
N GLN A 154 -3.03 -25.86 6.54
CA GLN A 154 -3.99 -26.91 6.24
C GLN A 154 -5.44 -26.48 6.56
N SER A 155 -5.66 -25.82 7.70
CA SER A 155 -6.96 -25.24 8.06
C SER A 155 -7.40 -24.20 7.03
N LYS A 156 -6.50 -23.30 6.62
CA LYS A 156 -6.78 -22.29 5.59
C LYS A 156 -7.10 -22.91 4.23
N ILE A 157 -6.35 -23.93 3.81
CA ILE A 157 -6.60 -24.71 2.58
C ILE A 157 -7.98 -25.37 2.61
N SER A 158 -8.39 -25.92 3.75
CA SER A 158 -9.73 -26.54 3.89
C SER A 158 -10.85 -25.52 3.66
N LYS A 159 -10.70 -24.27 4.11
CA LYS A 159 -11.67 -23.19 3.83
C LYS A 159 -11.79 -22.91 2.32
N ILE A 160 -10.67 -22.95 1.60
CA ILE A 160 -10.67 -22.74 0.14
C ILE A 160 -11.28 -23.94 -0.59
N SER A 161 -10.99 -25.17 -0.16
CA SER A 161 -11.62 -26.39 -0.70
C SER A 161 -13.15 -26.34 -0.54
N SER A 162 -13.65 -25.95 0.64
CA SER A 162 -15.09 -25.77 0.87
C SER A 162 -15.68 -24.67 -0.03
N PHE A 163 -14.98 -23.55 -0.23
CA PHE A 163 -15.39 -22.50 -1.16
C PHE A 163 -15.46 -23.01 -2.60
N LEU A 164 -14.50 -23.81 -3.06
CA LEU A 164 -14.52 -24.42 -4.39
C LEU A 164 -15.74 -25.33 -4.57
N SER A 165 -16.00 -26.21 -3.59
CA SER A 165 -17.15 -27.11 -3.61
C SER A 165 -18.48 -26.37 -3.66
N SER A 166 -18.66 -25.33 -2.84
CA SER A 166 -19.89 -24.52 -2.82
C SER A 166 -20.13 -23.71 -4.10
N ASN A 167 -19.10 -23.53 -4.93
CA ASN A 167 -19.18 -22.82 -6.21
C ASN A 167 -19.13 -23.76 -7.43
N ASN A 168 -19.22 -25.09 -7.24
CA ASN A 168 -19.09 -26.09 -8.30
C ASN A 168 -17.83 -25.87 -9.17
N ALA A 169 -16.71 -25.51 -8.53
CA ALA A 169 -15.44 -25.25 -9.17
C ALA A 169 -14.42 -26.34 -8.85
N ASP A 170 -13.60 -26.67 -9.84
CA ASP A 170 -12.56 -27.66 -9.70
C ASP A 170 -11.26 -27.04 -9.17
N TYR A 171 -10.98 -25.78 -9.57
CA TYR A 171 -9.74 -25.08 -9.27
C TYR A 171 -9.97 -23.60 -8.93
N LEU A 172 -9.06 -23.04 -8.12
CA LEU A 172 -8.86 -21.61 -7.92
C LEU A 172 -7.42 -21.23 -8.33
N PHE A 173 -7.28 -20.19 -9.14
CA PHE A 173 -5.98 -19.54 -9.39
C PHE A 173 -5.78 -18.39 -8.43
N VAL A 174 -4.91 -18.56 -7.45
CA VAL A 174 -4.47 -17.50 -6.54
C VAL A 174 -3.34 -16.74 -7.23
N SER A 175 -3.69 -15.64 -7.87
CA SER A 175 -2.76 -14.80 -8.66
C SER A 175 -1.98 -13.81 -7.81
N ALA A 176 -2.55 -13.36 -6.69
CA ALA A 176 -1.96 -12.38 -5.78
C ALA A 176 -0.92 -13.02 -4.84
N PRO A 177 0.36 -12.59 -4.88
CA PRO A 177 1.42 -13.19 -4.07
C PRO A 177 1.21 -13.09 -2.56
N GLU A 178 0.59 -12.00 -2.09
CA GLU A 178 0.25 -11.81 -0.68
C GLU A 178 -0.81 -12.81 -0.20
N ASN A 179 -1.71 -13.23 -1.09
CA ASN A 179 -2.71 -14.25 -0.79
C ASN A 179 -2.07 -15.64 -0.70
N VAL A 180 -1.11 -15.94 -1.59
CA VAL A 180 -0.28 -17.16 -1.49
C VAL A 180 0.52 -17.17 -0.18
N ALA A 181 1.15 -16.05 0.17
CA ALA A 181 1.91 -15.88 1.40
C ALA A 181 1.07 -16.15 2.65
N TRP A 182 -0.15 -15.58 2.70
CA TRP A 182 -1.07 -15.78 3.82
C TRP A 182 -1.60 -17.21 3.88
N LEU A 183 -2.02 -17.77 2.74
CA LEU A 183 -2.62 -19.11 2.68
C LEU A 183 -1.65 -20.19 3.15
N LEU A 184 -0.39 -20.13 2.66
CA LEU A 184 0.63 -21.13 2.98
C LEU A 184 1.45 -20.80 4.25
N ASN A 185 1.18 -19.70 4.92
CA ASN A 185 1.98 -19.20 6.05
C ASN A 185 3.46 -19.06 5.70
N ILE A 186 3.78 -18.54 4.53
CA ILE A 186 5.15 -18.31 4.05
C ILE A 186 5.41 -16.82 3.83
N ARG A 187 6.68 -16.46 3.85
CA ARG A 187 7.15 -15.11 3.53
C ARG A 187 8.35 -15.19 2.57
N GLY A 188 8.65 -14.07 1.92
CA GLY A 188 9.76 -13.94 0.98
C GLY A 188 10.42 -12.58 1.05
N TYR A 189 11.43 -12.36 0.19
CA TYR A 189 12.19 -11.12 0.11
C TYR A 189 12.15 -10.51 -1.29
N ASP A 190 11.14 -10.89 -2.08
CA ASP A 190 11.07 -10.48 -3.49
C ASP A 190 10.57 -9.05 -3.65
N ASN A 191 9.83 -8.54 -2.67
CA ASN A 191 9.38 -7.15 -2.61
C ASN A 191 10.28 -6.34 -1.64
N PRO A 192 10.65 -5.09 -1.96
CA PRO A 192 11.55 -4.29 -1.13
C PRO A 192 10.96 -3.86 0.21
N ASN A 193 9.64 -3.73 0.30
CA ASN A 193 8.95 -3.16 1.46
C ASN A 193 7.96 -4.12 2.13
N SER A 194 7.74 -5.30 1.55
CA SER A 194 6.81 -6.29 2.06
C SER A 194 7.43 -7.68 2.05
N PRO A 195 7.22 -8.53 3.06
CA PRO A 195 7.80 -9.86 3.13
C PRO A 195 7.03 -10.87 2.24
N ILE A 196 6.86 -10.54 0.97
CA ILE A 196 6.04 -11.29 0.02
C ILE A 196 6.93 -12.09 -0.93
N PRO A 197 6.62 -13.40 -1.14
CA PRO A 197 7.25 -14.24 -2.14
C PRO A 197 6.63 -14.00 -3.52
N ASN A 198 7.43 -13.90 -4.57
CA ASN A 198 6.94 -13.90 -5.95
C ASN A 198 6.47 -15.31 -6.35
N ALA A 199 5.25 -15.62 -6.03
CA ALA A 199 4.62 -16.90 -6.29
C ALA A 199 3.14 -16.75 -6.65
N ARG A 200 2.61 -17.72 -7.39
CA ARG A 200 1.19 -17.93 -7.64
C ARG A 200 0.83 -19.36 -7.23
N LEU A 201 -0.44 -19.65 -7.05
CA LEU A 201 -0.87 -20.97 -6.61
C LEU A 201 -2.12 -21.40 -7.38
N ILE A 202 -2.14 -22.66 -7.79
CA ILE A 202 -3.38 -23.34 -8.16
C ILE A 202 -3.73 -24.29 -7.02
N ILE A 203 -4.96 -24.25 -6.56
CA ILE A 203 -5.52 -25.16 -5.59
C ILE A 203 -6.76 -25.83 -6.16
N ASP A 204 -6.89 -27.14 -5.96
CA ASP A 204 -8.09 -27.89 -6.34
C ASP A 204 -9.03 -28.16 -5.14
N LYS A 205 -10.24 -28.62 -5.44
CA LYS A 205 -11.26 -28.97 -4.46
C LYS A 205 -10.85 -30.13 -3.53
N ASN A 206 -9.87 -30.95 -3.93
CA ASN A 206 -9.32 -32.05 -3.16
C ASN A 206 -8.08 -31.64 -2.34
N LYS A 207 -7.80 -30.34 -2.22
CA LYS A 207 -6.69 -29.73 -1.47
C LYS A 207 -5.31 -29.98 -2.08
N ASN A 208 -5.21 -30.42 -3.35
CA ASN A 208 -3.93 -30.48 -4.04
C ASN A 208 -3.47 -29.06 -4.39
N LEU A 209 -2.17 -28.84 -4.27
CA LEU A 209 -1.53 -27.54 -4.46
C LEU A 209 -0.52 -27.60 -5.60
N PHE A 210 -0.44 -26.55 -6.40
CA PHE A 210 0.59 -26.35 -7.41
C PHE A 210 1.15 -24.94 -7.25
N LEU A 211 2.32 -24.82 -6.59
CA LEU A 211 2.99 -23.54 -6.34
C LEU A 211 3.85 -23.17 -7.55
N ILE A 212 3.47 -22.08 -8.20
CA ILE A 212 4.12 -21.57 -9.42
C ILE A 212 5.12 -20.50 -9.04
N THR A 213 6.41 -20.83 -9.09
CA THR A 213 7.52 -19.92 -8.73
C THR A 213 8.86 -20.46 -9.25
N GLN A 214 9.94 -19.70 -9.04
CA GLN A 214 11.30 -20.16 -9.34
C GLN A 214 11.75 -21.25 -8.35
N LYS A 215 12.21 -22.39 -8.86
CA LYS A 215 12.61 -23.56 -8.04
C LYS A 215 13.65 -23.26 -6.96
N ASN A 216 14.54 -22.31 -7.21
CA ASN A 216 15.60 -21.95 -6.25
C ASN A 216 15.07 -21.30 -4.95
N ASN A 217 13.88 -20.66 -5.00
CA ASN A 217 13.31 -19.93 -3.87
C ASN A 217 12.67 -20.84 -2.82
N VAL A 218 12.35 -22.09 -3.17
CA VAL A 218 11.48 -22.97 -2.34
C VAL A 218 12.23 -24.00 -1.50
N LYS A 219 13.56 -24.10 -1.61
CA LYS A 219 14.36 -25.12 -0.91
C LYS A 219 14.07 -25.22 0.59
N LYS A 220 13.93 -24.07 1.26
CA LYS A 220 13.68 -24.01 2.71
C LYS A 220 12.27 -24.48 3.06
N ILE A 221 11.25 -24.02 2.35
CA ILE A 221 9.84 -24.40 2.65
C ILE A 221 9.54 -25.88 2.30
N ILE A 222 10.29 -26.48 1.37
CA ILE A 222 10.24 -27.93 1.14
C ILE A 222 10.84 -28.69 2.35
N LYS A 223 12.02 -28.27 2.83
CA LYS A 223 12.64 -28.85 4.04
C LYS A 223 11.72 -28.73 5.27
N GLU A 224 11.00 -27.62 5.38
CA GLU A 224 10.02 -27.35 6.43
C GLU A 224 8.66 -28.05 6.20
N ARG A 225 8.55 -28.92 5.19
CA ARG A 225 7.34 -29.70 4.84
C ARG A 225 6.07 -28.86 4.62
N LYS A 226 6.24 -27.62 4.15
CA LYS A 226 5.10 -26.76 3.81
C LYS A 226 4.49 -27.11 2.47
N ILE A 227 5.32 -27.60 1.55
CA ILE A 227 4.93 -28.05 0.22
C ILE A 227 5.89 -29.15 -0.23
N ASN A 228 5.40 -30.10 -1.02
CA ASN A 228 6.20 -31.18 -1.57
C ASN A 228 6.90 -30.75 -2.88
N LYS A 229 8.04 -31.38 -3.20
CA LYS A 229 8.82 -31.08 -4.40
C LYS A 229 8.01 -31.21 -5.70
N ASN A 230 7.15 -32.22 -5.80
CA ASN A 230 6.27 -32.47 -6.96
C ASN A 230 5.14 -31.45 -7.14
N GLN A 231 4.86 -30.63 -6.14
CA GLN A 231 3.87 -29.54 -6.16
C GLN A 231 4.49 -28.21 -6.65
N ILE A 232 5.80 -28.16 -6.91
CA ILE A 232 6.48 -26.95 -7.39
C ILE A 232 6.52 -26.95 -8.92
N ILE A 233 5.93 -25.91 -9.48
CA ILE A 233 5.85 -25.71 -10.93
C ILE A 233 6.71 -24.50 -11.31
N ASP A 234 7.60 -24.70 -12.28
CA ASP A 234 8.33 -23.56 -12.87
C ASP A 234 7.35 -22.67 -13.66
N ILE A 235 7.58 -21.37 -13.63
CA ILE A 235 6.72 -20.39 -14.33
C ILE A 235 6.56 -20.74 -15.82
N LYS A 236 7.62 -21.29 -16.43
CA LYS A 236 7.64 -21.71 -17.84
C LYS A 236 6.75 -22.92 -18.14
N ASP A 237 6.48 -23.75 -17.13
CA ASP A 237 5.74 -25.01 -17.28
C ASP A 237 4.24 -24.90 -16.96
N ILE A 238 3.71 -23.69 -16.72
CA ILE A 238 2.30 -23.52 -16.35
C ILE A 238 1.34 -24.04 -17.44
N SER A 239 1.62 -23.80 -18.72
CA SER A 239 0.78 -24.29 -19.82
C SER A 239 0.76 -25.82 -19.86
N LYS A 240 1.89 -26.48 -19.61
CA LYS A 240 1.98 -27.94 -19.50
C LYS A 240 1.18 -28.48 -18.30
N LEU A 241 1.21 -27.76 -17.17
CA LEU A 241 0.39 -28.10 -16.01
C LEU A 241 -1.11 -28.00 -16.37
N ILE A 242 -1.56 -26.85 -16.88
CA ILE A 242 -2.97 -26.61 -17.23
C ILE A 242 -3.48 -27.71 -18.17
N ASN A 243 -2.69 -28.13 -19.17
CA ASN A 243 -3.06 -29.22 -20.08
C ASN A 243 -3.20 -30.59 -19.40
N LYS A 244 -2.52 -30.84 -18.26
CA LYS A 244 -2.61 -32.09 -17.52
C LYS A 244 -3.78 -32.12 -16.51
N LEU A 245 -4.24 -30.98 -16.02
CA LEU A 245 -5.32 -30.90 -15.06
C LEU A 245 -6.63 -31.43 -15.68
N LYS A 246 -7.45 -32.11 -14.87
CA LYS A 246 -8.77 -32.65 -15.27
C LYS A 246 -9.87 -31.84 -14.57
N GLY A 247 -10.98 -31.60 -15.25
CA GLY A 247 -12.11 -30.85 -14.71
C GLY A 247 -12.70 -29.91 -15.75
N ARG A 248 -13.63 -29.05 -15.32
CA ARG A 248 -14.39 -28.14 -16.21
C ARG A 248 -14.28 -26.68 -15.80
N ASN A 249 -14.41 -26.39 -14.50
CA ASN A 249 -14.60 -25.04 -13.99
C ASN A 249 -13.36 -24.55 -13.24
N PHE A 250 -12.89 -23.38 -13.59
CA PHE A 250 -11.72 -22.74 -12.99
C PHE A 250 -12.06 -21.33 -12.51
N ILE A 251 -11.92 -21.05 -11.21
CA ILE A 251 -12.13 -19.71 -10.65
C ILE A 251 -10.86 -18.88 -10.85
N ILE A 252 -11.04 -17.68 -11.37
CA ILE A 252 -10.05 -16.59 -11.37
C ILE A 252 -10.69 -15.32 -10.82
N ASP A 253 -9.87 -14.45 -10.21
CA ASP A 253 -10.26 -13.09 -9.86
C ASP A 253 -9.77 -12.12 -10.95
N ASN A 254 -10.67 -11.54 -11.71
CA ASN A 254 -10.37 -10.62 -12.82
C ASN A 254 -9.76 -9.28 -12.38
N LYS A 255 -9.68 -9.03 -11.07
CA LYS A 255 -9.01 -7.86 -10.49
C LYS A 255 -7.50 -8.08 -10.31
N THR A 256 -7.06 -9.34 -10.23
CA THR A 256 -5.68 -9.72 -9.90
C THR A 256 -5.06 -10.71 -10.87
N CYS A 257 -5.85 -11.48 -11.62
CA CYS A 257 -5.35 -12.38 -12.66
C CYS A 257 -4.98 -11.60 -13.91
N SER A 258 -3.72 -11.71 -14.36
CA SER A 258 -3.32 -11.09 -15.61
C SER A 258 -3.93 -11.81 -16.82
N ILE A 259 -4.11 -11.08 -17.92
CA ILE A 259 -4.61 -11.59 -19.19
C ILE A 259 -3.79 -12.77 -19.69
N PHE A 260 -2.48 -12.75 -19.45
CA PHE A 260 -1.59 -13.85 -19.82
C PHE A 260 -2.03 -15.19 -19.20
N TYR A 261 -2.29 -15.21 -17.88
CA TYR A 261 -2.72 -16.44 -17.19
C TYR A 261 -4.19 -16.76 -17.48
N GLU A 262 -5.05 -15.75 -17.55
CA GLU A 262 -6.45 -15.93 -17.97
C GLU A 262 -6.54 -16.65 -19.31
N ASN A 263 -5.78 -16.22 -20.32
CA ASN A 263 -5.76 -16.84 -21.65
C ASN A 263 -5.27 -18.29 -21.61
N ILE A 264 -4.22 -18.59 -20.85
CA ILE A 264 -3.72 -19.98 -20.71
C ILE A 264 -4.79 -20.89 -20.09
N ILE A 265 -5.48 -20.44 -19.05
CA ILE A 265 -6.53 -21.21 -18.38
C ILE A 265 -7.75 -21.40 -19.30
N LYS A 266 -8.14 -20.34 -20.01
CA LYS A 266 -9.31 -20.32 -20.92
C LYS A 266 -9.18 -21.30 -22.09
N LEU A 267 -7.98 -21.67 -22.50
CA LEU A 267 -7.76 -22.67 -23.56
C LEU A 267 -8.37 -24.03 -23.22
N LYS A 268 -8.51 -24.36 -21.94
CA LYS A 268 -8.99 -25.68 -21.51
C LYS A 268 -10.21 -25.64 -20.59
N PHE A 269 -10.36 -24.61 -19.77
CA PHE A 269 -11.36 -24.55 -18.71
C PHE A 269 -12.39 -23.45 -18.96
N LYS A 270 -13.62 -23.70 -18.47
CA LYS A 270 -14.62 -22.63 -18.31
C LYS A 270 -14.20 -21.77 -17.12
N ILE A 271 -13.97 -20.49 -17.37
CA ILE A 271 -13.62 -19.53 -16.34
C ILE A 271 -14.88 -19.10 -15.57
N LEU A 272 -14.81 -19.16 -14.26
CA LEU A 272 -15.75 -18.56 -13.33
C LEU A 272 -15.06 -17.33 -12.71
N ASP A 273 -15.53 -16.13 -13.10
CA ASP A 273 -15.02 -14.87 -12.55
C ASP A 273 -15.63 -14.64 -11.16
N LYS A 274 -14.80 -14.77 -10.12
CA LYS A 274 -15.17 -14.55 -8.72
C LYS A 274 -14.02 -13.92 -7.95
N ASP A 275 -14.36 -13.04 -7.00
CA ASP A 275 -13.38 -12.47 -6.09
C ASP A 275 -12.62 -13.60 -5.34
N ASP A 276 -11.29 -13.48 -5.25
CA ASP A 276 -10.47 -14.40 -4.47
C ASP A 276 -10.89 -14.35 -2.98
N PRO A 277 -11.42 -15.45 -2.42
CA PRO A 277 -11.93 -15.49 -1.06
C PRO A 277 -10.87 -15.20 0.00
N ILE A 278 -9.60 -15.34 -0.35
CA ILE A 278 -8.47 -15.13 0.57
C ILE A 278 -8.39 -13.67 1.00
N TYR A 279 -8.75 -12.71 0.14
CA TYR A 279 -8.79 -11.29 0.53
C TYR A 279 -9.69 -11.05 1.74
N LYS A 280 -10.89 -11.63 1.75
CA LYS A 280 -11.82 -11.52 2.87
C LYS A 280 -11.33 -12.28 4.11
N LEU A 281 -10.77 -13.48 3.93
CA LEU A 281 -10.27 -14.31 5.02
C LEU A 281 -9.08 -13.64 5.74
N LYS A 282 -8.08 -13.12 5.00
CA LYS A 282 -6.90 -12.49 5.60
C LYS A 282 -7.17 -11.10 6.19
N SER A 283 -8.25 -10.44 5.75
CA SER A 283 -8.62 -9.13 6.29
C SER A 283 -9.02 -9.19 7.77
N ILE A 284 -9.52 -10.34 8.22
CA ILE A 284 -9.95 -10.60 9.61
C ILE A 284 -8.81 -11.28 10.36
N LYS A 285 -8.07 -10.50 11.14
CA LYS A 285 -6.94 -10.99 11.92
C LYS A 285 -7.42 -11.73 13.17
N ASN A 286 -6.80 -12.87 13.45
CA ASN A 286 -7.02 -13.61 14.69
C ASN A 286 -6.27 -12.96 15.87
N SER A 287 -6.45 -13.49 17.08
CA SER A 287 -5.83 -12.93 18.30
C SER A 287 -4.30 -12.97 18.29
N TYR A 288 -3.69 -13.98 17.69
CA TYR A 288 -2.23 -14.08 17.57
C TYR A 288 -1.67 -12.97 16.67
N GLU A 289 -2.29 -12.79 15.49
CA GLU A 289 -1.93 -11.74 14.55
C GLU A 289 -2.10 -10.35 15.15
N ILE A 290 -3.21 -10.10 15.87
CA ILE A 290 -3.46 -8.83 16.57
C ILE A 290 -2.40 -8.57 17.65
N ASN A 291 -2.07 -9.57 18.48
CA ASN A 291 -1.08 -9.40 19.53
C ASN A 291 0.32 -9.07 18.98
N HIS A 292 0.74 -9.72 17.90
CA HIS A 292 1.99 -9.39 17.24
C HIS A 292 1.98 -7.98 16.61
N MET A 293 0.85 -7.55 16.05
CA MET A 293 0.69 -6.17 15.56
C MET A 293 0.78 -5.15 16.71
N ILE A 294 0.18 -5.40 17.87
CA ILE A 294 0.31 -4.54 19.07
C ILE A 294 1.79 -4.39 19.44
N GLU A 295 2.53 -5.49 19.57
CA GLU A 295 3.94 -5.47 19.93
C GLU A 295 4.83 -4.74 18.90
N ALA A 296 4.55 -4.90 17.61
CA ALA A 296 5.24 -4.15 16.55
C ALA A 296 4.99 -2.64 16.67
N HIS A 297 3.74 -2.23 16.95
CA HIS A 297 3.38 -0.81 17.09
C HIS A 297 3.93 -0.17 18.36
N LYS A 298 4.07 -0.91 19.45
CA LYS A 298 4.78 -0.43 20.67
C LYS A 298 6.22 -0.08 20.36
N LYS A 299 6.93 -0.94 19.63
CA LYS A 299 8.33 -0.71 19.22
C LYS A 299 8.46 0.47 18.27
N ASP A 300 7.57 0.56 17.30
CA ASP A 300 7.53 1.65 16.32
C ASP A 300 7.18 3.01 16.97
N GLY A 301 6.19 3.03 17.85
CA GLY A 301 5.77 4.23 18.57
C GLY A 301 6.86 4.77 19.51
N LEU A 302 7.64 3.90 20.14
CA LEU A 302 8.81 4.32 20.92
C LEU A 302 9.88 4.98 20.02
N ALA A 303 10.15 4.42 18.85
CA ALA A 303 11.09 4.99 17.88
C ALA A 303 10.62 6.38 17.39
N LEU A 304 9.32 6.52 17.09
CA LEU A 304 8.70 7.80 16.72
C LEU A 304 8.72 8.82 17.86
N THR A 305 8.42 8.42 19.08
CA THR A 305 8.47 9.29 20.28
C THR A 305 9.88 9.87 20.46
N ARG A 306 10.92 9.03 20.35
CA ARG A 306 12.32 9.47 20.38
C ARG A 306 12.67 10.39 19.22
N PHE A 307 12.18 10.10 18.02
CA PHE A 307 12.40 10.92 16.84
C PHE A 307 11.74 12.30 16.96
N ILE A 308 10.48 12.37 17.41
CA ILE A 308 9.75 13.64 17.57
C ILE A 308 10.46 14.51 18.62
N TYR A 309 10.85 13.94 19.76
CA TYR A 309 11.65 14.66 20.76
C TYR A 309 12.95 15.18 20.15
N TRP A 310 13.71 14.32 19.47
CA TRP A 310 14.99 14.68 18.87
C TRP A 310 14.83 15.80 17.84
N ILE A 311 13.87 15.70 16.90
CA ILE A 311 13.74 16.68 15.83
C ILE A 311 13.23 18.04 16.33
N LYS A 312 12.49 18.07 17.44
CA LYS A 312 12.07 19.33 18.06
C LYS A 312 13.22 20.06 18.77
N ASN A 313 14.23 19.35 19.23
CA ASN A 313 15.33 19.88 20.06
C ASN A 313 16.65 20.06 19.31
N ILE A 314 16.78 19.56 18.07
CA ILE A 314 18.01 19.69 17.27
C ILE A 314 18.12 21.05 16.57
N ASN A 315 19.35 21.51 16.28
CA ASN A 315 19.59 22.70 15.49
C ASN A 315 19.13 22.51 14.02
N LYS A 316 18.12 23.25 13.58
CA LYS A 316 17.48 23.13 12.25
C LYS A 316 18.38 23.59 11.10
N LYS A 317 19.44 24.38 11.36
CA LYS A 317 20.34 24.88 10.30
C LYS A 317 21.01 23.76 9.49
N ILE A 318 21.16 22.57 10.08
CA ILE A 318 21.85 21.43 9.47
C ILE A 318 20.92 20.27 9.11
N ILE A 319 19.61 20.38 9.32
CA ILE A 319 18.67 19.30 9.09
C ILE A 319 18.03 19.42 7.72
N THR A 320 18.10 18.34 6.93
CA THR A 320 17.36 18.17 5.67
C THR A 320 16.29 17.07 5.84
N GLU A 321 15.35 17.02 4.91
CA GLU A 321 14.31 15.99 4.88
C GLU A 321 14.92 14.57 4.83
N VAL A 322 15.95 14.37 3.98
CA VAL A 322 16.68 13.08 3.90
C VAL A 322 17.39 12.75 5.21
N TYR A 323 17.97 13.76 5.88
CA TYR A 323 18.62 13.53 7.18
C TYR A 323 17.58 13.13 8.24
N ALA A 324 16.42 13.78 8.26
CA ALA A 324 15.33 13.47 9.19
C ALA A 324 14.80 12.03 8.98
N GLN A 325 14.51 11.63 7.72
CA GLN A 325 14.07 10.26 7.44
C GLN A 325 15.11 9.21 7.83
N ASN A 326 16.40 9.44 7.56
CA ASN A 326 17.48 8.53 7.93
C ASN A 326 17.65 8.44 9.46
N LYS A 327 17.39 9.51 10.19
CA LYS A 327 17.44 9.51 11.66
C LYS A 327 16.28 8.73 12.25
N LEU A 328 15.08 8.84 11.70
CA LEU A 328 13.93 8.02 12.11
C LEU A 328 14.22 6.53 11.90
N GLU A 329 14.77 6.18 10.74
CA GLU A 329 15.21 4.81 10.43
C GLU A 329 16.24 4.30 11.46
N LYS A 330 17.19 5.16 11.90
CA LYS A 330 18.15 4.80 12.97
C LYS A 330 17.46 4.53 14.31
N PHE A 331 16.40 5.28 14.65
CA PHE A 331 15.63 5.01 15.87
C PHE A 331 14.88 3.68 15.79
N ARG A 332 14.30 3.33 14.64
CA ARG A 332 13.67 2.03 14.41
C ARG A 332 14.65 0.86 14.55
N LYS A 333 15.86 1.02 14.02
CA LYS A 333 16.95 0.02 14.12
C LYS A 333 17.47 -0.24 15.54
N LEU A 334 17.06 0.53 16.53
CA LEU A 334 17.33 0.20 17.94
C LEU A 334 16.53 -1.01 18.41
N SER A 335 15.42 -1.33 17.73
CA SER A 335 14.67 -2.57 17.97
C SER A 335 15.28 -3.72 17.18
N LYS A 336 15.59 -4.84 17.84
CA LYS A 336 16.07 -6.08 17.21
C LYS A 336 15.05 -6.70 16.27
N ASP A 337 13.77 -6.38 16.45
CA ASP A 337 12.68 -6.91 15.63
C ASP A 337 12.42 -6.09 14.38
N TYR A 338 13.00 -4.91 14.25
CA TYR A 338 12.88 -4.09 13.05
C TYR A 338 13.64 -4.71 11.88
N LEU A 339 12.99 -4.86 10.74
CA LEU A 339 13.57 -5.49 9.55
C LEU A 339 13.94 -4.46 8.48
N TYR A 340 12.98 -3.68 8.01
CA TYR A 340 13.11 -2.67 6.96
C TYR A 340 11.83 -1.82 6.88
N PRO A 341 11.84 -0.68 6.14
CA PRO A 341 10.64 0.15 5.99
C PRO A 341 9.48 -0.60 5.31
N SER A 342 8.25 -0.43 5.79
CA SER A 342 7.03 -0.97 5.14
C SER A 342 6.69 -0.25 3.83
N PHE A 343 7.20 0.97 3.66
CA PHE A 343 7.21 1.77 2.44
C PHE A 343 8.32 2.83 2.51
N ASN A 344 8.57 3.53 1.42
CA ASN A 344 9.57 4.60 1.43
C ASN A 344 9.09 5.78 2.28
N THR A 345 9.82 6.11 3.34
CA THR A 345 9.49 7.22 4.25
C THR A 345 9.28 8.52 3.48
N ILE A 346 8.18 9.20 3.78
CA ILE A 346 7.86 10.54 3.32
C ILE A 346 8.28 11.51 4.42
N ALA A 347 9.17 12.45 4.12
CA ALA A 347 9.52 13.54 5.02
C ALA A 347 9.49 14.83 4.19
N GLY A 348 8.39 15.58 4.26
CA GLY A 348 8.15 16.76 3.45
C GLY A 348 8.05 18.02 4.31
N ALA A 349 9.00 18.95 4.17
CA ALA A 349 9.00 20.24 4.85
C ALA A 349 8.34 21.33 4.00
N GLY A 350 7.48 22.14 4.60
CA GLY A 350 6.79 23.22 3.92
C GLY A 350 6.06 22.73 2.67
N SER A 351 6.37 23.32 1.50
CA SER A 351 5.70 22.98 0.22
C SER A 351 5.87 21.52 -0.23
N ASN A 352 6.94 20.84 0.18
CA ASN A 352 7.12 19.41 -0.14
C ASN A 352 6.09 18.54 0.60
N GLY A 353 5.66 18.93 1.80
CA GLY A 353 4.57 18.26 2.52
C GLY A 353 3.22 18.31 1.80
N ALA A 354 3.04 19.21 0.83
CA ALA A 354 1.82 19.27 0.00
C ALA A 354 1.74 18.15 -1.06
N ILE A 355 2.84 17.43 -1.31
CA ILE A 355 2.89 16.29 -2.21
C ILE A 355 2.63 15.04 -1.39
N VAL A 356 1.45 14.45 -1.56
CA VAL A 356 0.91 13.39 -0.67
C VAL A 356 1.88 12.22 -0.49
N HIS A 357 2.54 11.77 -1.58
CA HIS A 357 3.54 10.70 -1.58
C HIS A 357 4.94 11.24 -1.95
N TYR A 358 5.31 12.37 -1.34
CA TYR A 358 6.61 12.98 -1.57
C TYR A 358 7.75 12.01 -1.24
N ARG A 359 8.77 12.01 -2.10
CA ARG A 359 9.99 11.24 -1.87
C ARG A 359 11.19 12.16 -1.85
N ALA A 360 11.73 12.41 -0.67
CA ALA A 360 12.99 13.13 -0.52
C ALA A 360 14.16 12.28 -1.07
N THR A 361 14.97 12.89 -1.92
CA THR A 361 16.21 12.31 -2.45
C THR A 361 17.35 13.30 -2.25
N ALA A 362 18.60 12.88 -2.43
CA ALA A 362 19.75 13.78 -2.36
C ALA A 362 19.62 14.99 -3.30
N LYS A 363 18.89 14.85 -4.41
CA LYS A 363 18.68 15.94 -5.40
C LYS A 363 17.50 16.85 -5.07
N THR A 364 16.47 16.35 -4.38
CA THR A 364 15.20 17.06 -4.15
C THR A 364 15.01 17.51 -2.71
N THR A 365 15.86 17.07 -1.80
CA THR A 365 15.75 17.34 -0.36
C THR A 365 15.88 18.83 -0.05
N LYS A 366 15.03 19.34 0.84
CA LYS A 366 15.12 20.70 1.38
C LYS A 366 15.71 20.70 2.79
N LYS A 367 16.28 21.84 3.18
CA LYS A 367 16.54 22.15 4.59
C LYS A 367 15.22 22.41 5.29
N ILE A 368 15.09 21.90 6.51
CA ILE A 368 13.92 22.12 7.36
C ILE A 368 14.12 23.44 8.10
N ASN A 369 13.31 24.43 7.80
CA ASN A 369 13.39 25.73 8.46
C ASN A 369 12.52 25.76 9.72
N ALA A 370 12.86 26.63 10.68
CA ALA A 370 12.11 26.76 11.94
C ALA A 370 10.64 27.16 11.72
N LYS A 371 10.32 27.89 10.64
CA LYS A 371 8.95 28.30 10.28
C LYS A 371 8.15 27.24 9.52
N ASP A 372 8.80 26.17 9.05
CA ASP A 372 8.14 25.10 8.32
C ASP A 372 7.30 24.23 9.27
N ILE A 373 6.28 23.59 8.72
CA ILE A 373 5.73 22.37 9.27
C ILE A 373 6.30 21.20 8.50
N LEU A 374 6.62 20.12 9.21
CA LEU A 374 7.19 18.90 8.65
C LEU A 374 6.15 17.78 8.73
N LEU A 375 5.74 17.27 7.59
CA LEU A 375 4.96 16.04 7.50
C LEU A 375 5.92 14.86 7.39
N VAL A 376 5.81 13.91 8.33
CA VAL A 376 6.57 12.65 8.31
C VAL A 376 5.58 11.50 8.31
N ASP A 377 5.60 10.72 7.22
CA ASP A 377 4.82 9.53 7.05
C ASP A 377 5.77 8.34 6.82
N SER A 378 5.62 7.29 7.64
CA SER A 378 6.61 6.22 7.72
C SER A 378 6.08 5.00 8.42
N GLY A 379 6.60 3.85 8.06
CA GLY A 379 6.29 2.59 8.72
C GLY A 379 7.44 1.60 8.66
N GLY A 380 7.30 0.50 9.37
CA GLY A 380 8.28 -0.58 9.41
C GLY A 380 7.66 -1.97 9.31
N GLN A 381 8.42 -2.88 8.73
CA GLN A 381 8.21 -4.31 8.89
C GLN A 381 8.99 -4.76 10.12
N TYR A 382 8.29 -5.39 11.03
CA TYR A 382 8.84 -5.95 12.28
C TYR A 382 8.62 -7.47 12.31
N ASN A 383 9.28 -8.18 13.20
CA ASN A 383 8.96 -9.55 13.58
C ASN A 383 7.86 -9.53 14.67
N TYR A 384 6.62 -9.73 14.45
CA TYR A 384 5.87 -9.94 13.20
C TYR A 384 4.78 -8.87 13.11
N GLY A 385 4.97 -7.88 12.27
CA GLY A 385 3.96 -6.82 12.14
C GLY A 385 4.36 -5.78 11.11
N THR A 386 3.37 -5.08 10.57
CA THR A 386 3.51 -4.00 9.60
C THR A 386 2.95 -2.72 10.22
N THR A 387 3.75 -1.65 10.28
CA THR A 387 3.32 -0.37 10.85
C THR A 387 3.20 0.69 9.76
N ASP A 388 2.35 1.69 10.06
CA ASP A 388 2.10 2.86 9.25
C ASP A 388 1.67 4.02 10.15
N VAL A 389 2.30 5.19 10.03
CA VAL A 389 2.01 6.32 10.88
C VAL A 389 2.46 7.64 10.27
N THR A 390 1.58 8.63 10.27
CA THR A 390 1.93 10.00 9.89
C THR A 390 1.82 10.95 11.07
N ARG A 391 2.81 11.86 11.19
CA ARG A 391 2.78 13.02 12.08
C ARG A 391 3.15 14.29 11.32
N THR A 392 2.43 15.36 11.63
CA THR A 392 2.79 16.73 11.22
C THR A 392 3.35 17.46 12.43
N ILE A 393 4.56 17.99 12.32
CA ILE A 393 5.36 18.56 13.41
C ILE A 393 5.67 20.01 13.09
N CYS A 394 5.63 20.92 14.07
CA CYS A 394 6.11 22.29 13.95
C CYS A 394 7.28 22.58 14.90
N PHE A 395 8.04 23.62 14.57
CA PHE A 395 9.26 24.01 15.29
C PHE A 395 9.20 25.43 15.86
N SER A 396 8.17 26.16 15.50
CA SER A 396 7.84 27.50 16.02
C SER A 396 6.34 27.72 16.01
N SER A 397 5.87 28.78 16.63
CA SER A 397 4.45 29.16 16.60
C SER A 397 3.99 29.34 15.16
N GLN A 398 2.86 28.75 14.82
CA GLN A 398 2.27 28.78 13.48
C GLN A 398 1.07 29.74 13.42
N LYS A 399 0.77 30.23 12.21
CA LYS A 399 -0.40 31.07 11.94
C LYS A 399 -1.69 30.38 12.40
N GLN A 400 -2.63 31.15 12.93
CA GLN A 400 -3.92 30.64 13.43
C GLN A 400 -4.70 29.88 12.35
N SER A 401 -4.59 30.29 11.08
CA SER A 401 -5.20 29.57 9.95
C SER A 401 -4.67 28.14 9.80
N ILE A 402 -3.34 27.93 9.97
CA ILE A 402 -2.72 26.58 9.91
C ILE A 402 -3.19 25.74 11.12
N LYS A 403 -3.20 26.32 12.33
CA LYS A 403 -3.71 25.66 13.54
C LYS A 403 -5.17 25.25 13.39
N ASN A 404 -6.00 26.09 12.79
CA ASN A 404 -7.42 25.78 12.55
C ASN A 404 -7.57 24.60 11.57
N ILE A 405 -6.79 24.56 10.50
CA ILE A 405 -6.82 23.45 9.53
C ILE A 405 -6.33 22.15 10.20
N TYR A 406 -5.20 22.20 10.91
CA TYR A 406 -4.66 21.05 11.64
C TYR A 406 -5.69 20.48 12.63
N THR A 407 -6.35 21.38 13.37
CA THR A 407 -7.38 20.97 14.34
C THR A 407 -8.60 20.34 13.66
N ASN A 408 -9.00 20.82 12.47
CA ASN A 408 -10.09 20.18 11.72
C ASN A 408 -9.70 18.78 11.20
N VAL A 409 -8.45 18.58 10.77
CA VAL A 409 -7.91 17.25 10.44
C VAL A 409 -7.91 16.35 11.67
N LEU A 410 -7.43 16.85 12.82
CA LEU A 410 -7.43 16.14 14.09
C LEU A 410 -8.85 15.75 14.54
N LYS A 411 -9.83 16.63 14.40
CA LYS A 411 -11.25 16.32 14.70
C LYS A 411 -11.77 15.21 13.80
N GLY A 412 -11.39 15.19 12.53
CA GLY A 412 -11.71 14.08 11.61
C GLY A 412 -11.09 12.77 12.07
N HIS A 413 -9.83 12.79 12.46
CA HIS A 413 -9.10 11.64 12.99
C HIS A 413 -9.76 11.10 14.28
N ILE A 414 -10.11 11.97 15.24
CA ILE A 414 -10.80 11.58 16.47
C ILE A 414 -12.20 11.02 16.16
N ALA A 415 -12.92 11.63 15.21
CA ALA A 415 -14.26 11.17 14.84
C ALA A 415 -14.26 9.76 14.25
N VAL A 416 -13.20 9.37 13.50
CA VAL A 416 -13.00 7.99 13.06
C VAL A 416 -12.72 7.08 14.25
N ALA A 417 -11.77 7.44 15.12
CA ALA A 417 -11.40 6.63 16.28
C ALA A 417 -12.56 6.37 17.24
N LEU A 418 -13.49 7.33 17.35
CA LEU A 418 -14.68 7.25 18.20
C LEU A 418 -15.94 6.78 17.45
N THR A 419 -15.81 6.18 16.27
CA THR A 419 -16.96 5.72 15.48
C THR A 419 -17.70 4.60 16.22
N ASN A 420 -19.03 4.71 16.29
CA ASN A 420 -19.90 3.62 16.69
C ASN A 420 -20.15 2.71 15.47
N LEU A 421 -19.44 1.58 15.40
CA LEU A 421 -19.50 0.65 14.28
C LEU A 421 -20.83 -0.09 14.15
N SER A 422 -21.69 -0.05 15.16
CA SER A 422 -23.06 -0.60 15.04
C SER A 422 -23.98 0.28 14.19
N LYS A 423 -23.61 1.56 13.96
CA LYS A 423 -24.35 2.52 13.12
C LYS A 423 -23.61 2.81 11.81
N ASP A 424 -22.30 3.01 11.89
CA ASP A 424 -21.42 3.34 10.76
C ASP A 424 -20.50 2.16 10.48
N ASP A 425 -21.08 1.12 9.90
CA ASP A 425 -20.49 -0.20 9.70
C ASP A 425 -19.69 -0.36 8.40
N THR A 426 -19.63 0.67 7.54
CA THR A 426 -18.92 0.63 6.25
C THR A 426 -17.89 1.74 6.12
N GLY A 427 -16.85 1.49 5.33
CA GLY A 427 -15.82 2.49 5.08
C GLY A 427 -16.37 3.82 4.54
N LYS A 428 -17.44 3.77 3.73
CA LYS A 428 -18.12 4.97 3.20
C LYS A 428 -18.74 5.83 4.30
N LYS A 429 -19.44 5.24 5.27
CA LYS A 429 -20.06 5.97 6.37
C LYS A 429 -19.00 6.61 7.27
N ILE A 430 -17.90 5.89 7.54
CA ILE A 430 -16.78 6.37 8.36
C ILE A 430 -16.04 7.53 7.65
N ASP A 431 -15.82 7.45 6.34
CA ASP A 431 -15.18 8.50 5.55
C ASP A 431 -15.95 9.84 5.63
N ILE A 432 -17.28 9.78 5.61
CA ILE A 432 -18.14 10.96 5.79
C ILE A 432 -17.88 11.64 7.15
N ARG A 433 -17.70 10.87 8.22
CA ARG A 433 -17.40 11.41 9.56
C ARG A 433 -16.04 12.11 9.58
N ALA A 434 -15.03 11.51 8.98
CA ALA A 434 -13.69 12.08 8.90
C ALA A 434 -13.66 13.43 8.17
N ARG A 435 -14.33 13.50 7.02
CA ARG A 435 -14.32 14.69 6.16
C ARG A 435 -15.20 15.84 6.65
N LYS A 436 -16.16 15.58 7.53
CA LYS A 436 -17.18 16.54 7.99
C LYS A 436 -16.61 17.90 8.39
N PHE A 437 -15.50 17.92 9.13
CA PHE A 437 -14.92 19.14 9.69
C PHE A 437 -14.21 20.00 8.64
N LEU A 438 -13.51 19.38 7.71
CA LEU A 438 -12.89 20.07 6.57
C LEU A 438 -13.94 20.57 5.59
N LYS A 439 -14.92 19.74 5.22
CA LYS A 439 -16.01 20.12 4.30
C LYS A 439 -16.83 21.31 4.77
N LYS A 440 -17.05 21.47 6.08
CA LYS A 440 -17.67 22.67 6.66
C LYS A 440 -16.88 23.96 6.40
N LYS A 441 -15.63 23.86 5.97
CA LYS A 441 -14.75 24.98 5.60
C LYS A 441 -14.42 25.00 4.10
N ASN A 442 -15.18 24.28 3.28
CA ASN A 442 -14.94 24.08 1.85
C ASN A 442 -13.54 23.52 1.54
N LEU A 443 -13.02 22.68 2.46
CA LEU A 443 -11.73 22.00 2.33
C LEU A 443 -11.98 20.48 2.21
N ASP A 444 -11.09 19.79 1.49
CA ASP A 444 -11.10 18.32 1.36
C ASP A 444 -9.70 17.81 0.99
N TYR A 445 -9.54 16.49 0.91
CA TYR A 445 -8.33 15.80 0.46
C TYR A 445 -8.66 14.75 -0.59
N ALA A 446 -7.68 14.46 -1.48
CA ALA A 446 -7.88 13.67 -2.69
C ALA A 446 -7.65 12.15 -2.50
N HIS A 447 -7.29 11.68 -1.30
CA HIS A 447 -7.07 10.26 -1.01
C HIS A 447 -8.18 9.67 -0.13
N GLY A 448 -8.18 8.36 0.09
CA GLY A 448 -9.04 7.70 1.07
C GLY A 448 -8.68 8.14 2.49
N THR A 449 -9.64 8.07 3.42
CA THR A 449 -9.36 8.34 4.84
C THR A 449 -8.60 7.20 5.50
N GLY A 450 -8.56 6.02 4.87
CA GLY A 450 -7.80 4.88 5.37
C GLY A 450 -7.91 3.66 4.46
N HIS A 451 -6.98 2.75 4.64
CA HIS A 451 -6.88 1.47 3.95
C HIS A 451 -6.72 0.33 4.95
N GLY A 452 -6.94 -0.90 4.52
CA GLY A 452 -6.58 -2.06 5.32
C GLY A 452 -5.07 -2.25 5.40
N VAL A 453 -4.61 -2.96 6.41
CA VAL A 453 -3.19 -3.29 6.63
C VAL A 453 -3.00 -4.78 6.83
N GLY A 454 -1.99 -5.36 6.17
CA GLY A 454 -1.66 -6.77 6.26
C GLY A 454 -0.89 -7.12 7.53
N PHE A 455 -1.12 -8.33 8.04
CA PHE A 455 -0.32 -8.89 9.12
C PHE A 455 1.02 -9.37 8.59
N PHE A 456 2.08 -8.61 8.82
CA PHE A 456 3.42 -8.92 8.30
C PHE A 456 3.36 -9.25 6.79
N LEU A 457 2.69 -8.36 6.03
CA LEU A 457 2.45 -8.40 4.58
C LEU A 457 2.50 -6.97 4.00
N ASN A 458 1.66 -6.66 3.01
CA ASN A 458 1.56 -5.31 2.45
C ASN A 458 1.03 -4.30 3.47
N VAL A 459 1.57 -3.10 3.45
CA VAL A 459 1.01 -1.97 4.19
C VAL A 459 -0.40 -1.62 3.67
N HIS A 460 -0.62 -1.67 2.37
CA HIS A 460 -1.93 -1.52 1.74
C HIS A 460 -2.57 -2.89 1.50
N GLU A 461 -3.68 -3.18 2.17
CA GLU A 461 -4.43 -4.43 2.05
C GLU A 461 -5.93 -4.14 1.89
N GLY A 462 -6.58 -4.85 0.96
CA GLY A 462 -8.03 -4.88 0.83
C GLY A 462 -8.67 -6.14 1.45
N PRO A 463 -10.02 -6.25 1.40
CA PRO A 463 -10.96 -5.40 0.66
C PRO A 463 -11.47 -4.18 1.45
N GLN A 464 -11.23 -4.11 2.78
CA GLN A 464 -11.68 -3.03 3.64
C GLN A 464 -10.85 -1.75 3.40
N SER A 465 -11.52 -0.60 3.43
CA SER A 465 -10.89 0.72 3.45
C SER A 465 -11.87 1.76 3.97
N ILE A 466 -11.38 2.89 4.45
CA ILE A 466 -12.21 4.04 4.80
C ILE A 466 -12.15 5.02 3.63
N SER A 467 -13.16 4.95 2.75
CA SER A 467 -13.23 5.80 1.56
C SER A 467 -14.66 5.97 1.06
N LYS A 468 -14.90 7.02 0.29
CA LYS A 468 -16.25 7.35 -0.24
C LYS A 468 -16.87 6.26 -1.11
N TYR A 469 -16.09 5.31 -1.60
CA TYR A 469 -16.55 4.25 -2.49
C TYR A 469 -16.65 2.87 -1.82
N ASN A 470 -16.09 2.70 -0.61
CA ASN A 470 -16.02 1.38 0.02
C ASN A 470 -17.28 1.08 0.83
N THR A 471 -18.02 0.05 0.41
CA THR A 471 -19.25 -0.44 1.05
C THR A 471 -19.03 -1.73 1.83
N ILE A 472 -17.79 -2.19 1.94
CA ILE A 472 -17.46 -3.40 2.72
C ILE A 472 -17.75 -3.13 4.18
N GLU A 473 -18.47 -4.07 4.79
CA GLU A 473 -18.78 -4.07 6.21
C GLU A 473 -17.51 -4.26 7.05
N ILE A 474 -17.32 -3.38 8.01
CA ILE A 474 -16.18 -3.43 8.94
C ILE A 474 -16.46 -4.44 10.05
N LYS A 475 -15.59 -5.44 10.20
CA LYS A 475 -15.76 -6.58 11.11
C LYS A 475 -14.66 -6.64 12.15
N LYS A 476 -14.96 -7.31 13.29
CA LYS A 476 -13.98 -7.63 14.33
C LYS A 476 -12.70 -8.23 13.73
N GLY A 477 -11.55 -7.76 14.19
CA GLY A 477 -10.24 -8.21 13.72
C GLY A 477 -9.73 -7.52 12.45
N MET A 478 -10.53 -6.69 11.78
CA MET A 478 -10.04 -5.86 10.69
C MET A 478 -9.12 -4.76 11.19
N ILE A 479 -8.04 -4.50 10.45
CA ILE A 479 -7.08 -3.43 10.69
C ILE A 479 -7.24 -2.39 9.58
N LEU A 480 -7.22 -1.10 9.97
CA LEU A 480 -7.33 0.02 9.04
C LEU A 480 -6.37 1.15 9.43
N SER A 481 -5.91 1.93 8.46
CA SER A 481 -5.37 3.25 8.74
C SER A 481 -6.50 4.26 8.98
N ASN A 482 -6.19 5.30 9.74
CA ASN A 482 -7.05 6.44 10.02
C ASN A 482 -6.20 7.69 9.78
N GLU A 483 -6.23 8.21 8.54
CA GLU A 483 -5.25 9.16 8.00
C GLU A 483 -5.84 10.40 7.29
N PRO A 484 -6.82 11.09 7.85
CA PRO A 484 -7.31 12.32 7.25
C PRO A 484 -6.18 13.35 7.09
N GLY A 485 -6.26 14.18 6.04
CA GLY A 485 -5.23 15.16 5.74
C GLY A 485 -5.77 16.42 5.07
N TYR A 486 -4.85 17.37 4.80
CA TYR A 486 -5.09 18.54 3.97
C TYR A 486 -3.77 18.99 3.33
N TYR A 487 -3.81 19.34 2.04
CA TYR A 487 -2.63 19.65 1.25
C TYR A 487 -2.83 20.96 0.47
N LYS A 488 -2.07 21.98 0.81
CA LYS A 488 -2.10 23.28 0.13
C LYS A 488 -0.91 23.37 -0.82
N LYS A 489 -1.17 23.25 -2.13
CA LYS A 489 -0.14 23.31 -3.17
C LYS A 489 0.81 24.49 -2.93
N ASN A 490 2.13 24.26 -3.06
CA ASN A 490 3.21 25.21 -2.85
C ASN A 490 3.34 25.78 -1.43
N HIS A 491 2.57 25.28 -0.45
CA HIS A 491 2.61 25.77 0.93
C HIS A 491 2.96 24.70 1.95
N PHE A 492 2.05 23.75 2.22
CA PHE A 492 2.22 22.72 3.26
C PHE A 492 1.27 21.56 3.07
N GLY A 493 1.59 20.45 3.73
CA GLY A 493 0.69 19.32 3.96
C GLY A 493 0.51 19.02 5.44
N ILE A 494 -0.69 18.55 5.79
CA ILE A 494 -1.06 18.08 7.12
C ILE A 494 -1.68 16.70 6.94
N ARG A 495 -1.17 15.70 7.67
CA ARG A 495 -1.80 14.39 7.85
C ARG A 495 -1.56 13.92 9.28
N ILE A 496 -2.58 13.33 9.90
CA ILE A 496 -2.50 12.69 11.20
C ILE A 496 -3.00 11.28 11.02
N GLU A 497 -2.14 10.31 11.27
CA GLU A 497 -2.44 8.92 11.02
C GLU A 497 -2.10 8.03 12.19
N ASN A 498 -3.02 7.12 12.50
CA ASN A 498 -2.82 5.94 13.33
C ASN A 498 -3.32 4.71 12.59
N LEU A 499 -2.74 3.55 12.87
CA LEU A 499 -3.41 2.29 12.63
C LEU A 499 -4.35 1.97 13.78
N ILE A 500 -5.54 1.51 13.42
CA ILE A 500 -6.62 1.13 14.32
C ILE A 500 -7.10 -0.28 13.97
N TYR A 501 -7.62 -1.00 14.95
CA TYR A 501 -8.25 -2.30 14.71
C TYR A 501 -9.62 -2.40 15.38
N VAL A 502 -10.45 -3.28 14.83
CA VAL A 502 -11.81 -3.49 15.32
C VAL A 502 -11.81 -4.50 16.46
N LYS A 503 -12.18 -4.02 17.63
CA LYS A 503 -12.39 -4.80 18.84
C LYS A 503 -13.86 -4.99 19.13
N GLN A 504 -14.19 -6.05 19.84
CA GLN A 504 -15.53 -6.32 20.32
C GLN A 504 -15.55 -6.40 21.84
N LEU A 505 -16.43 -5.68 22.47
CA LEU A 505 -16.75 -5.81 23.88
C LEU A 505 -18.26 -6.03 24.03
N LYS A 506 -18.65 -7.17 24.58
CA LYS A 506 -20.05 -7.62 24.54
C LYS A 506 -20.56 -7.58 23.08
N ASN A 507 -21.66 -6.92 22.82
CA ASN A 507 -22.26 -6.79 21.47
C ASN A 507 -21.86 -5.50 20.73
N LYS A 508 -20.86 -4.73 21.22
CA LYS A 508 -20.45 -3.47 20.60
C LYS A 508 -19.11 -3.63 19.90
N LEU A 509 -19.04 -3.17 18.66
CA LEU A 509 -17.82 -3.05 17.88
C LEU A 509 -17.31 -1.60 17.97
N PHE A 510 -16.00 -1.44 18.15
CA PHE A 510 -15.35 -0.15 18.23
C PHE A 510 -13.89 -0.24 17.75
N PHE A 511 -13.31 0.91 17.44
CA PHE A 511 -11.88 0.99 17.09
C PHE A 511 -11.01 1.15 18.33
N GLU A 512 -9.88 0.46 18.34
CA GLU A 512 -8.79 0.67 19.28
C GLU A 512 -7.51 1.04 18.53
N ASN A 513 -6.71 1.97 19.05
CA ASN A 513 -5.46 2.38 18.42
C ASN A 513 -4.37 1.32 18.62
N PHE A 514 -3.70 0.94 17.54
CA PHE A 514 -2.39 0.31 17.62
C PHE A 514 -1.29 1.35 17.83
N THR A 515 -1.37 2.44 17.06
CA THR A 515 -0.33 3.47 17.06
C THR A 515 -0.39 4.29 18.32
N LEU A 516 0.71 4.30 19.04
CA LEU A 516 0.97 5.14 20.22
C LEU A 516 2.16 6.07 19.88
N ALA A 517 1.89 7.20 19.22
CA ALA A 517 2.90 8.20 18.89
C ALA A 517 2.35 9.60 19.21
N PRO A 518 3.17 10.52 19.78
CA PRO A 518 2.69 11.85 20.18
C PRO A 518 2.08 12.65 19.03
N ILE A 519 0.94 13.29 19.29
CA ILE A 519 0.29 14.26 18.40
C ILE A 519 0.83 15.66 18.73
N GLU A 520 1.10 16.48 17.71
CA GLU A 520 1.70 17.81 17.86
C GLU A 520 0.73 18.80 18.51
N LYS A 521 0.96 19.11 19.79
CA LYS A 521 0.07 20.01 20.55
C LYS A 521 0.16 21.47 20.13
N ASP A 522 1.33 21.92 19.64
CA ASP A 522 1.57 23.32 19.28
C ASP A 522 0.82 23.73 18.00
N LEU A 523 0.33 22.76 17.22
CA LEU A 523 -0.57 22.95 16.08
C LEU A 523 -2.06 22.91 16.44
N ILE A 524 -2.42 22.59 17.69
CA ILE A 524 -3.84 22.49 18.10
C ILE A 524 -4.38 23.86 18.49
N ASN A 525 -5.54 24.23 17.92
CA ASN A 525 -6.40 25.28 18.45
C ASN A 525 -7.42 24.65 19.40
N TYR A 526 -7.10 24.62 20.70
CA TYR A 526 -7.95 24.00 21.74
C TYR A 526 -9.33 24.62 21.87
N LYS A 527 -9.55 25.88 21.38
CA LYS A 527 -10.87 26.52 21.36
C LYS A 527 -11.85 25.82 20.41
N LEU A 528 -11.34 25.11 19.40
CA LEU A 528 -12.17 24.35 18.44
C LEU A 528 -12.53 22.94 18.91
N LEU A 529 -11.91 22.44 19.98
CA LEU A 529 -12.15 21.10 20.51
C LEU A 529 -13.24 21.14 21.58
N ASN A 530 -14.19 20.19 21.47
CA ASN A 530 -15.18 19.95 22.52
C ASN A 530 -14.60 19.10 23.68
N LYS A 531 -15.39 18.88 24.74
CA LYS A 531 -14.97 18.11 25.92
C LYS A 531 -14.59 16.66 25.58
N ILE A 532 -15.32 16.00 24.69
CA ILE A 532 -15.06 14.61 24.30
C ILE A 532 -13.72 14.52 23.55
N GLU A 533 -13.46 15.43 22.63
CA GLU A 533 -12.22 15.48 21.84
C GLU A 533 -10.99 15.80 22.72
N LYS A 534 -11.12 16.71 23.68
CA LYS A 534 -10.07 17.01 24.68
C LYS A 534 -9.78 15.78 25.55
N ASN A 535 -10.83 15.11 26.04
CA ASN A 535 -10.69 13.90 26.85
C ASN A 535 -10.06 12.74 26.06
N TYR A 536 -10.38 12.60 24.76
CA TYR A 536 -9.72 11.62 23.89
C TYR A 536 -8.21 11.88 23.80
N LEU A 537 -7.80 13.12 23.53
CA LEU A 537 -6.38 13.50 23.45
C LEU A 537 -5.64 13.27 24.77
N PHE A 538 -6.24 13.67 25.88
CA PHE A 538 -5.68 13.44 27.21
C PHE A 538 -5.40 11.94 27.45
N LYS A 539 -6.42 11.09 27.25
CA LYS A 539 -6.29 9.64 27.42
C LYS A 539 -5.27 9.04 26.45
N TYR A 540 -5.25 9.52 25.20
CA TYR A 540 -4.31 9.07 24.19
C TYR A 540 -2.86 9.36 24.58
N HIS A 541 -2.53 10.58 25.02
CA HIS A 541 -1.20 10.94 25.49
C HIS A 541 -0.83 10.25 26.80
N LEU A 542 -1.79 10.06 27.72
CA LEU A 542 -1.59 9.31 28.95
C LEU A 542 -1.19 7.85 28.64
N ASN A 543 -1.83 7.20 27.68
CA ASN A 543 -1.48 5.85 27.24
C ASN A 543 -0.04 5.80 26.67
N ILE A 544 0.35 6.80 25.87
CA ILE A 544 1.73 6.90 25.32
C ILE A 544 2.74 7.05 26.47
N TYR A 545 2.44 7.90 27.44
CA TYR A 545 3.32 8.11 28.59
C TYR A 545 3.44 6.83 29.43
N SER A 546 2.33 6.17 29.72
CA SER A 546 2.31 4.92 30.48
C SER A 546 3.15 3.82 29.78
N GLU A 547 3.04 3.71 28.43
CA GLU A 547 3.75 2.67 27.68
C GLU A 547 5.27 2.95 27.59
N TYR A 548 5.70 4.23 27.43
CA TYR A 548 7.08 4.53 27.06
C TYR A 548 7.92 5.20 28.15
N SER A 549 7.34 5.72 29.23
CA SER A 549 8.06 6.50 30.23
C SER A 549 9.27 5.78 30.81
N ALA A 550 9.18 4.47 31.06
CA ALA A 550 10.28 3.65 31.56
C ALA A 550 11.43 3.47 30.54
N SER A 551 11.13 3.55 29.23
CA SER A 551 12.11 3.36 28.14
C SER A 551 12.75 4.66 27.65
N LEU A 552 12.41 5.80 28.26
CA LEU A 552 12.88 7.14 27.90
C LEU A 552 13.84 7.71 28.95
N ASN A 553 14.81 8.54 28.51
CA ASN A 553 15.66 9.28 29.44
C ASN A 553 14.87 10.41 30.15
N LYS A 554 15.48 11.02 31.19
CA LYS A 554 14.84 12.04 32.05
C LYS A 554 14.25 13.20 31.24
N ASN A 555 14.96 13.73 30.24
CA ASN A 555 14.51 14.87 29.45
C ASN A 555 13.37 14.49 28.49
N GLN A 556 13.46 13.34 27.82
CA GLN A 556 12.42 12.79 26.96
C GLN A 556 11.13 12.52 27.76
N ARG A 557 11.25 11.96 28.96
CA ARG A 557 10.14 11.69 29.87
C ARG A 557 9.43 12.96 30.33
N LYS A 558 10.22 13.99 30.74
CA LYS A 558 9.69 15.31 31.11
C LYS A 558 8.94 15.96 29.94
N TRP A 559 9.52 15.91 28.74
CA TRP A 559 8.84 16.40 27.53
C TRP A 559 7.55 15.64 27.25
N LEU A 560 7.57 14.29 27.30
CA LEU A 560 6.38 13.49 27.01
C LEU A 560 5.27 13.76 28.04
N ALA A 561 5.60 13.91 29.33
CA ALA A 561 4.65 14.31 30.36
C ALA A 561 4.01 15.68 30.08
N SER A 562 4.74 16.61 29.48
CA SER A 562 4.20 17.95 29.13
C SER A 562 3.17 17.93 28.00
N LEU A 563 2.95 16.79 27.33
CA LEU A 563 1.95 16.62 26.29
C LEU A 563 0.57 16.19 26.85
N ILE A 564 0.53 15.69 28.08
CA ILE A 564 -0.68 15.29 28.78
C ILE A 564 -1.40 16.55 29.30
#